data_efb132fe47b45033ae2ea9c681e339a6
#
_entry.id   efb132fe47b45033ae2ea9c681e339a6
#
_cell.length_a   1.000
_cell.length_b   1.000
_cell.length_c   1.000
_cell.angle_alpha   90.00
_cell.angle_beta   90.00
_cell.angle_gamma   90.00
#
_symmetry.space_group_name_H-M   'P 1'
#
loop_
_entity.id
_entity.type
_entity.pdbx_description
1 polymer ?
#
loop_
_entity_poly.entity_id
_entity_poly.type
_entity_poly.pdbx_seq_one_letter_code
_entity_poly.pdbx_strand_id
1 'polypeptide(L)'
;MNKILISLFFPLAIGHAQQADTPLNVILMIGDGMGLSQISAGMYTNNNQTVLEDFPVIGLSKTHSINNLVTDSAAAGTAMACGEKTYNYVLGINSDNKKLESVLEICEENGYNTGLIANSSIVHATPASFYANIDSRKKYEEIAVQLSESNIDYFIGGGKKHFN
;
A
#
# COMPACT_ATOMS: atom_id res chain seq x y z
N MET A 1 69.71 -23.80 15.84
CA MET A 1 68.99 -22.77 15.04
C MET A 1 67.51 -22.91 15.29
N ASN A 2 66.99 -22.10 16.25
CA ASN A 2 65.59 -22.13 16.63
C ASN A 2 64.80 -21.16 15.70
N LYS A 3 63.85 -21.68 14.94
CA LYS A 3 62.93 -20.85 14.14
C LYS A 3 61.75 -20.46 15.03
N ILE A 4 61.64 -19.18 15.35
CA ILE A 4 60.50 -18.59 16.06
C ILE A 4 59.42 -18.32 15.00
N LEU A 5 58.29 -19.00 15.12
CA LEU A 5 57.09 -18.77 14.30
C LEU A 5 56.25 -17.68 14.98
N ILE A 6 56.24 -16.46 14.44
CA ILE A 6 55.35 -15.39 14.90
C ILE A 6 54.02 -15.52 14.17
N SER A 7 53.01 -15.99 14.91
CA SER A 7 51.62 -16.00 14.42
C SER A 7 50.99 -14.63 14.61
N LEU A 8 50.76 -13.91 13.50
CA LEU A 8 49.99 -12.66 13.52
C LEU A 8 48.52 -12.96 13.65
N PHE A 9 47.95 -12.77 14.82
CA PHE A 9 46.51 -12.72 15.00
C PHE A 9 45.99 -11.36 14.56
N PHE A 10 45.31 -11.31 13.41
CA PHE A 10 44.50 -10.17 12.99
C PHE A 10 43.13 -10.28 13.67
N PRO A 11 42.70 -9.36 14.55
CA PRO A 11 41.33 -9.37 15.02
C PRO A 11 40.42 -8.91 13.87
N LEU A 12 39.56 -9.81 13.39
CA LEU A 12 38.48 -9.47 12.49
C LEU A 12 37.46 -8.61 13.27
N ALA A 13 37.54 -7.32 13.10
CA ALA A 13 36.51 -6.40 13.60
C ALA A 13 35.23 -6.65 12.79
N ILE A 14 34.32 -7.47 13.33
CA ILE A 14 32.96 -7.57 12.83
C ILE A 14 32.28 -6.24 13.20
N GLY A 15 32.30 -5.31 12.24
CA GLY A 15 31.50 -4.09 12.35
C GLY A 15 30.04 -4.47 12.38
N HIS A 16 29.41 -4.45 13.53
CA HIS A 16 27.97 -4.41 13.63
C HIS A 16 27.55 -3.08 13.00
N ALA A 17 26.94 -3.15 11.81
CA ALA A 17 26.20 -2.02 11.29
C ALA A 17 25.09 -1.73 12.31
N GLN A 18 25.27 -0.66 13.07
CA GLN A 18 24.26 -0.15 13.98
C GLN A 18 23.11 0.33 13.09
N GLN A 19 22.06 -0.49 13.00
CA GLN A 19 20.82 -0.14 12.33
C GLN A 19 20.28 1.07 13.10
N ALA A 20 20.23 2.20 12.44
CA ALA A 20 19.70 3.42 13.05
C ALA A 20 18.23 3.15 13.39
N ASP A 21 17.90 3.15 14.69
CA ASP A 21 16.54 3.10 15.23
C ASP A 21 15.79 4.42 14.93
N THR A 22 15.68 4.79 13.67
CA THR A 22 14.76 5.84 13.25
C THR A 22 13.47 5.17 12.84
N PRO A 23 12.32 5.47 13.50
CA PRO A 23 11.05 4.92 13.10
C PRO A 23 10.78 5.27 11.64
N LEU A 24 10.61 4.27 10.80
CA LEU A 24 10.26 4.46 9.40
C LEU A 24 8.77 4.80 9.32
N ASN A 25 8.46 6.03 8.95
CA ASN A 25 7.08 6.42 8.64
C ASN A 25 6.87 6.35 7.13
N VAL A 26 5.81 5.68 6.69
CA VAL A 26 5.47 5.51 5.28
C VAL A 26 4.11 6.16 5.01
N ILE A 27 4.04 7.02 4.01
CA ILE A 27 2.79 7.61 3.52
C ILE A 27 2.61 7.17 2.07
N LEU A 28 1.58 6.35 1.83
CA LEU A 28 1.17 5.95 0.49
C LEU A 28 0.04 6.86 0.01
N MET A 29 0.29 7.64 -1.04
CA MET A 29 -0.72 8.52 -1.65
C MET A 29 -1.19 7.92 -2.98
N ILE A 30 -2.48 7.65 -3.11
CA ILE A 30 -3.08 7.05 -4.29
C ILE A 30 -3.97 8.06 -4.99
N GLY A 31 -3.60 8.44 -6.20
CA GLY A 31 -4.45 9.21 -7.11
C GLY A 31 -5.34 8.27 -7.92
N ASP A 32 -6.57 8.00 -7.43
CA ASP A 32 -7.50 7.08 -8.08
C ASP A 32 -7.95 7.64 -9.43
N GLY A 33 -7.72 6.87 -10.50
CA GLY A 33 -7.98 7.26 -11.88
C GLY A 33 -7.05 8.37 -12.40
N MET A 34 -6.04 8.78 -11.65
CA MET A 34 -5.11 9.84 -12.05
C MET A 34 -4.08 9.32 -13.05
N GLY A 35 -4.42 9.38 -14.34
CA GLY A 35 -3.50 9.07 -15.43
C GLY A 35 -2.73 10.30 -15.92
N LEU A 36 -1.91 10.11 -16.97
CA LEU A 36 -1.08 11.19 -17.55
C LEU A 36 -1.93 12.38 -18.03
N SER A 37 -3.15 12.14 -18.52
CA SER A 37 -4.05 13.22 -18.95
C SER A 37 -4.46 14.14 -17.78
N GLN A 38 -4.76 13.58 -16.63
CA GLN A 38 -5.10 14.33 -15.43
C GLN A 38 -3.90 15.10 -14.88
N ILE A 39 -2.73 14.49 -14.89
CA ILE A 39 -1.48 15.16 -14.50
C ILE A 39 -1.20 16.33 -15.44
N SER A 40 -1.29 16.13 -16.76
CA SER A 40 -1.08 17.19 -17.75
C SER A 40 -2.10 18.32 -17.60
N ALA A 41 -3.38 18.00 -17.36
CA ALA A 41 -4.40 19.02 -17.11
C ALA A 41 -4.09 19.84 -15.85
N GLY A 42 -3.65 19.19 -14.78
CA GLY A 42 -3.19 19.86 -13.56
C GLY A 42 -2.01 20.79 -13.81
N MET A 43 -1.03 20.35 -14.60
CA MET A 43 0.12 21.18 -14.97
C MET A 43 -0.31 22.42 -15.76
N TYR A 44 -1.15 22.27 -16.79
CA TYR A 44 -1.61 23.39 -17.62
C TYR A 44 -2.37 24.45 -16.80
N THR A 45 -3.13 24.02 -15.80
CA THR A 45 -3.88 24.95 -14.94
C THR A 45 -3.01 25.58 -13.85
N ASN A 46 -1.82 25.07 -13.62
CA ASN A 46 -0.87 25.54 -12.59
C ASN A 46 0.44 26.05 -13.21
N ASN A 47 0.38 26.90 -14.21
CA ASN A 47 1.55 27.51 -14.88
C ASN A 47 2.58 26.48 -15.38
N ASN A 48 2.11 25.34 -15.83
CA ASN A 48 2.92 24.21 -16.33
C ASN A 48 3.92 23.67 -15.27
N GLN A 49 3.48 23.63 -13.99
CA GLN A 49 4.26 23.11 -12.86
C GLN A 49 3.46 22.11 -12.05
N THR A 50 4.13 21.12 -11.48
CA THR A 50 3.53 20.20 -10.52
C THR A 50 4.56 19.76 -9.47
N VAL A 51 4.13 19.57 -8.25
CA VAL A 51 4.96 18.99 -7.17
C VAL A 51 5.37 17.53 -7.44
N LEU A 52 4.75 16.87 -8.43
CA LEU A 52 5.16 15.53 -8.84
C LEU A 52 6.54 15.51 -9.51
N GLU A 53 7.00 16.66 -10.01
CA GLU A 53 8.34 16.82 -10.62
C GLU A 53 9.45 16.81 -9.54
N ASP A 54 9.11 17.06 -8.28
CA ASP A 54 10.07 17.06 -7.17
C ASP A 54 10.37 15.64 -6.64
N PHE A 55 9.64 14.60 -7.09
CA PHE A 55 9.92 13.23 -6.68
C PHE A 55 11.23 12.73 -7.29
N PRO A 56 12.17 12.26 -6.47
CA PRO A 56 13.51 11.86 -6.95
C PRO A 56 13.50 10.53 -7.73
N VAL A 57 12.44 9.76 -7.64
CA VAL A 57 12.31 8.45 -8.28
C VAL A 57 10.96 8.32 -8.97
N ILE A 58 10.98 7.88 -10.22
CA ILE A 58 9.77 7.59 -11.02
C ILE A 58 9.78 6.12 -11.41
N GLY A 59 8.64 5.45 -11.28
CA GLY A 59 8.45 4.08 -11.72
C GLY A 59 7.27 3.95 -12.70
N LEU A 60 7.24 2.83 -13.41
CA LEU A 60 6.14 2.44 -14.27
C LEU A 60 5.57 1.12 -13.78
N SER A 61 4.25 0.99 -13.82
CA SER A 61 3.57 -0.25 -13.43
C SER A 61 2.60 -0.72 -14.51
N LYS A 62 2.36 -2.04 -14.56
CA LYS A 62 1.33 -2.65 -15.41
C LYS A 62 0.03 -2.70 -14.61
N THR A 63 -0.91 -1.84 -14.93
CA THR A 63 -2.13 -1.61 -14.16
C THR A 63 -3.27 -2.58 -14.45
N HIS A 64 -3.19 -3.42 -15.50
CA HIS A 64 -4.25 -4.37 -15.86
C HIS A 64 -4.60 -5.33 -14.69
N SER A 65 -5.88 -5.67 -14.56
CA SER A 65 -6.36 -6.72 -13.66
C SER A 65 -6.18 -8.12 -14.29
N ILE A 66 -6.57 -9.18 -13.59
CA ILE A 66 -6.43 -10.55 -14.13
C ILE A 66 -7.27 -10.72 -15.40
N ASN A 67 -8.48 -10.19 -15.42
CA ASN A 67 -9.47 -10.43 -16.47
C ASN A 67 -9.69 -9.25 -17.43
N ASN A 68 -9.03 -8.11 -17.22
CA ASN A 68 -9.26 -6.91 -18.02
C ASN A 68 -7.98 -6.09 -18.22
N LEU A 69 -7.81 -5.55 -19.43
CA LEU A 69 -6.76 -4.58 -19.72
C LEU A 69 -6.98 -3.25 -18.96
N VAL A 70 -8.24 -2.90 -18.74
CA VAL A 70 -8.62 -1.74 -17.92
C VAL A 70 -9.00 -2.23 -16.54
N THR A 71 -8.18 -1.90 -15.55
CA THR A 71 -8.45 -2.21 -14.14
C THR A 71 -9.56 -1.32 -13.59
N ASP A 72 -10.26 -1.80 -12.55
CA ASP A 72 -11.02 -0.92 -11.66
C ASP A 72 -10.23 -0.63 -10.37
N SER A 73 -10.75 0.26 -9.52
CA SER A 73 -10.10 0.64 -8.27
C SER A 73 -9.96 -0.53 -7.28
N ALA A 74 -10.86 -1.53 -7.34
CA ALA A 74 -10.81 -2.67 -6.44
C ALA A 74 -9.61 -3.57 -6.75
N ALA A 75 -9.45 -3.98 -8.01
CA ALA A 75 -8.32 -4.79 -8.44
C ALA A 75 -6.99 -4.03 -8.33
N ALA A 76 -6.98 -2.75 -8.68
CA ALA A 76 -5.79 -1.91 -8.57
C ALA A 76 -5.39 -1.69 -7.10
N GLY A 77 -6.35 -1.38 -6.23
CA GLY A 77 -6.14 -1.21 -4.80
C GLY A 77 -5.64 -2.50 -4.14
N THR A 78 -6.25 -3.64 -4.45
CA THR A 78 -5.79 -4.95 -3.98
C THR A 78 -4.35 -5.22 -4.40
N ALA A 79 -3.98 -4.93 -5.65
CA ALA A 79 -2.61 -5.12 -6.10
C ALA A 79 -1.61 -4.21 -5.35
N MET A 80 -2.00 -2.99 -4.99
CA MET A 80 -1.17 -2.09 -4.17
C MET A 80 -1.11 -2.52 -2.71
N ALA A 81 -2.24 -2.97 -2.15
CA ALA A 81 -2.33 -3.34 -0.75
C ALA A 81 -1.67 -4.71 -0.46
N CYS A 82 -1.87 -5.69 -1.35
CA CYS A 82 -1.51 -7.08 -1.09
C CYS A 82 -0.39 -7.60 -2.02
N GLY A 83 0.09 -6.79 -2.98
CA GLY A 83 1.14 -7.21 -3.91
C GLY A 83 0.70 -8.25 -4.96
N GLU A 84 -0.58 -8.61 -5.02
CA GLU A 84 -1.14 -9.63 -5.92
C GLU A 84 -2.32 -9.08 -6.72
N LYS A 85 -2.39 -9.43 -8.02
CA LYS A 85 -3.50 -9.03 -8.88
C LYS A 85 -4.73 -9.88 -8.62
N THR A 86 -5.91 -9.25 -8.74
CA THR A 86 -7.20 -9.92 -8.66
C THR A 86 -8.11 -9.52 -9.82
N TYR A 87 -9.35 -9.99 -9.80
CA TYR A 87 -10.38 -9.63 -10.78
C TYR A 87 -10.97 -8.24 -10.48
N ASN A 88 -11.45 -7.56 -11.51
CA ASN A 88 -12.21 -6.33 -11.30
C ASN A 88 -13.38 -6.56 -10.33
N TYR A 89 -13.67 -5.58 -9.50
CA TYR A 89 -14.67 -5.55 -8.43
C TYR A 89 -14.32 -6.34 -7.15
N VAL A 90 -13.30 -7.16 -7.15
CA VAL A 90 -12.88 -7.99 -5.99
C VAL A 90 -11.90 -7.22 -5.11
N LEU A 91 -12.03 -7.37 -3.79
CA LEU A 91 -11.18 -6.73 -2.78
C LEU A 91 -10.46 -7.78 -1.94
N GLY A 92 -9.13 -7.71 -1.82
CA GLY A 92 -8.34 -8.52 -0.91
C GLY A 92 -8.46 -10.03 -1.06
N ILE A 93 -8.91 -10.52 -2.23
CA ILE A 93 -9.06 -11.95 -2.52
C ILE A 93 -8.36 -12.24 -3.85
N ASN A 94 -7.59 -13.33 -3.91
CA ASN A 94 -6.89 -13.74 -5.11
C ASN A 94 -7.77 -14.55 -6.10
N SER A 95 -7.17 -14.98 -7.20
CA SER A 95 -7.83 -15.79 -8.24
C SER A 95 -8.37 -17.13 -7.74
N ASP A 96 -7.84 -17.65 -6.65
CA ASP A 96 -8.24 -18.93 -6.04
C ASP A 96 -9.28 -18.76 -4.92
N ASN A 97 -9.88 -17.57 -4.79
CA ASN A 97 -10.79 -17.18 -3.72
C ASN A 97 -10.18 -17.26 -2.30
N LYS A 98 -8.86 -17.10 -2.20
CA LYS A 98 -8.18 -17.02 -0.91
C LYS A 98 -8.02 -15.56 -0.49
N LYS A 99 -8.22 -15.30 0.79
CA LYS A 99 -7.93 -14.01 1.38
C LYS A 99 -6.45 -13.68 1.21
N LEU A 100 -6.18 -12.42 0.87
CA LEU A 100 -4.86 -11.84 0.82
C LEU A 100 -4.68 -10.96 2.05
N GLU A 101 -3.49 -10.99 2.60
CA GLU A 101 -3.08 -10.09 3.66
C GLU A 101 -2.56 -8.78 3.05
N SER A 102 -2.98 -7.66 3.59
CA SER A 102 -2.57 -6.35 3.13
C SER A 102 -1.30 -5.87 3.86
N VAL A 103 -0.56 -4.96 3.23
CA VAL A 103 0.58 -4.30 3.87
C VAL A 103 0.17 -3.58 5.16
N LEU A 104 -1.07 -3.12 5.27
CA LEU A 104 -1.58 -2.46 6.47
C LEU A 104 -1.72 -3.46 7.61
N GLU A 105 -2.33 -4.63 7.37
CA GLU A 105 -2.42 -5.73 8.35
C GLU A 105 -1.04 -6.21 8.78
N ILE A 106 -0.11 -6.39 7.84
CA ILE A 106 1.29 -6.73 8.13
C ILE A 106 1.95 -5.68 9.03
N CYS A 107 1.71 -4.39 8.80
CA CYS A 107 2.23 -3.33 9.65
C CYS A 107 1.67 -3.40 11.07
N GLU A 108 0.37 -3.64 11.23
CA GLU A 108 -0.29 -3.82 12.53
C GLU A 108 0.31 -4.99 13.31
N GLU A 109 0.48 -6.13 12.68
CA GLU A 109 1.10 -7.31 13.29
C GLU A 109 2.55 -7.09 13.74
N ASN A 110 3.24 -6.15 13.09
CA ASN A 110 4.60 -5.75 13.46
C ASN A 110 4.65 -4.54 14.41
N GLY A 111 3.52 -4.12 14.97
CA GLY A 111 3.43 -3.08 16.00
C GLY A 111 3.55 -1.65 15.48
N TYR A 112 3.33 -1.41 14.19
CA TYR A 112 3.22 -0.07 13.64
C TYR A 112 1.80 0.46 13.83
N ASN A 113 1.69 1.76 14.08
CA ASN A 113 0.39 2.42 13.99
C ASN A 113 -0.02 2.60 12.54
N THR A 114 -1.30 2.36 12.25
CA THR A 114 -1.84 2.37 10.90
C THR A 114 -2.97 3.38 10.73
N GLY A 115 -3.13 3.88 9.51
CA GLY A 115 -4.21 4.82 9.24
C GLY A 115 -4.64 4.87 7.79
N LEU A 116 -5.93 5.12 7.57
CA LEU A 116 -6.55 5.29 6.27
C LEU A 116 -7.27 6.64 6.17
N ILE A 117 -6.97 7.39 5.12
CA ILE A 117 -7.65 8.66 4.83
C ILE A 117 -8.17 8.62 3.39
N ALA A 118 -9.46 8.90 3.20
CA ALA A 118 -10.07 8.98 1.89
C ALA A 118 -10.91 10.25 1.75
N ASN A 119 -10.79 10.95 0.63
CA ASN A 119 -11.65 12.06 0.29
C ASN A 119 -13.04 11.62 -0.23
N SER A 120 -13.23 10.31 -0.39
CA SER A 120 -14.49 9.65 -0.73
C SER A 120 -15.05 8.89 0.48
N SER A 121 -15.96 7.92 0.24
CA SER A 121 -16.37 7.00 1.30
C SER A 121 -15.22 6.09 1.71
N ILE A 122 -15.04 5.90 3.02
CA ILE A 122 -14.01 5.01 3.57
C ILE A 122 -14.25 3.54 3.21
N VAL A 123 -15.47 3.18 2.82
CA VAL A 123 -15.84 1.85 2.30
C VAL A 123 -15.77 1.76 0.77
N HIS A 124 -15.29 2.80 0.09
CA HIS A 124 -14.96 2.70 -1.33
C HIS A 124 -13.78 1.75 -1.55
N ALA A 125 -13.70 1.22 -2.77
CA ALA A 125 -12.75 0.15 -3.11
C ALA A 125 -11.30 0.45 -2.78
N THR A 126 -10.82 1.67 -3.02
CA THR A 126 -9.41 2.02 -2.83
C THR A 126 -9.00 1.93 -1.35
N PRO A 127 -9.64 2.60 -0.38
CA PRO A 127 -9.33 2.38 1.02
C PRO A 127 -9.69 0.96 1.49
N ALA A 128 -10.82 0.39 1.01
CA ALA A 128 -11.28 -0.93 1.41
C ALA A 128 -10.31 -2.06 1.03
N SER A 129 -9.52 -1.89 -0.02
CA SER A 129 -8.50 -2.87 -0.43
C SER A 129 -7.43 -3.13 0.64
N PHE A 130 -7.29 -2.25 1.62
CA PHE A 130 -6.29 -2.37 2.68
C PHE A 130 -6.79 -3.07 3.94
N TYR A 131 -8.09 -3.42 4.01
CA TYR A 131 -8.67 -4.09 5.18
C TYR A 131 -9.80 -5.08 4.86
N ALA A 132 -10.36 -5.05 3.65
CA ALA A 132 -11.52 -5.89 3.32
C ALA A 132 -11.15 -7.02 2.36
N ASN A 133 -11.72 -8.19 2.64
CA ASN A 133 -11.64 -9.37 1.80
C ASN A 133 -13.04 -9.77 1.35
N ILE A 134 -13.43 -9.38 0.13
CA ILE A 134 -14.80 -9.58 -0.36
C ILE A 134 -14.84 -9.68 -1.89
N ASP A 135 -15.76 -10.47 -2.39
CA ASP A 135 -15.97 -10.76 -3.81
C ASP A 135 -16.54 -9.59 -4.62
N SER A 136 -17.06 -8.56 -3.94
CA SER A 136 -17.62 -7.40 -4.62
C SER A 136 -17.48 -6.10 -3.82
N ARG A 137 -16.85 -5.11 -4.44
CA ARG A 137 -16.74 -3.73 -3.92
C ARG A 137 -18.09 -3.02 -3.70
N LYS A 138 -19.19 -3.60 -4.18
CA LYS A 138 -20.53 -3.01 -4.04
C LYS A 138 -21.23 -3.41 -2.73
N LYS A 139 -20.67 -4.32 -1.98
CA LYS A 139 -21.17 -4.78 -0.69
C LYS A 139 -20.73 -3.85 0.44
N TYR A 140 -21.18 -2.60 0.37
CA TYR A 140 -20.69 -1.52 1.25
C TYR A 140 -20.92 -1.78 2.73
N GLU A 141 -22.03 -2.38 3.10
CA GLU A 141 -22.38 -2.68 4.48
C GLU A 141 -21.46 -3.79 5.04
N GLU A 142 -21.20 -4.84 4.25
CA GLU A 142 -20.26 -5.91 4.63
C GLU A 142 -18.81 -5.38 4.73
N ILE A 143 -18.43 -4.44 3.86
CA ILE A 143 -17.13 -3.75 3.93
C ILE A 143 -17.04 -2.89 5.19
N ALA A 144 -18.13 -2.20 5.56
CA ALA A 144 -18.19 -1.39 6.78
C ALA A 144 -18.03 -2.25 8.04
N VAL A 145 -18.64 -3.43 8.06
CA VAL A 145 -18.44 -4.40 9.17
C VAL A 145 -16.97 -4.78 9.28
N GLN A 146 -16.30 -5.14 8.19
CA GLN A 146 -14.89 -5.51 8.22
C GLN A 146 -14.00 -4.37 8.69
N LEU A 147 -14.31 -3.11 8.35
CA LEU A 147 -13.59 -1.96 8.89
C LEU A 147 -13.79 -1.82 10.41
N SER A 148 -15.01 -2.02 10.89
CA SER A 148 -15.31 -1.92 12.32
C SER A 148 -14.67 -3.01 13.16
N GLU A 149 -14.32 -4.13 12.55
CA GLU A 149 -13.64 -5.29 13.17
C GLU A 149 -12.12 -5.25 12.97
N SER A 150 -11.59 -4.32 12.16
CA SER A 150 -10.15 -4.17 11.92
C SER A 150 -9.43 -3.56 13.11
N ASN A 151 -8.12 -3.73 13.15
CA ASN A 151 -7.26 -3.14 14.18
C ASN A 151 -6.67 -1.78 13.74
N ILE A 152 -7.19 -1.17 12.68
CA ILE A 152 -6.70 0.12 12.16
C ILE A 152 -6.85 1.20 13.25
N ASP A 153 -5.74 1.84 13.62
CA ASP A 153 -5.73 2.83 14.70
C ASP A 153 -6.52 4.09 14.34
N TYR A 154 -6.54 4.44 13.05
CA TYR A 154 -7.11 5.71 12.63
C TYR A 154 -7.67 5.65 11.21
N PHE A 155 -8.88 6.12 11.03
CA PHE A 155 -9.44 6.28 9.68
C PHE A 155 -10.34 7.51 9.56
N ILE A 156 -10.27 8.18 8.41
CA ILE A 156 -11.14 9.32 8.05
C ILE A 156 -11.67 9.13 6.63
N GLY A 157 -12.97 9.35 6.47
CA GLY A 157 -13.61 9.36 5.16
C GLY A 157 -15.10 9.58 5.26
N GLY A 158 -15.77 9.68 4.13
CA GLY A 158 -17.23 9.68 4.06
C GLY A 158 -17.82 8.29 4.29
N GLY A 159 -19.15 8.14 4.11
CA GLY A 159 -19.80 6.84 4.09
C GLY A 159 -20.53 6.44 5.37
N LYS A 160 -20.78 7.37 6.30
CA LYS A 160 -21.51 7.13 7.58
C LYS A 160 -22.78 6.28 7.42
N LYS A 161 -23.49 6.41 6.30
CA LYS A 161 -24.73 5.67 6.03
C LYS A 161 -24.56 4.15 5.97
N HIS A 162 -23.33 3.64 5.82
CA HIS A 162 -23.05 2.21 5.73
C HIS A 162 -22.67 1.57 7.07
N PHE A 163 -22.65 2.36 8.16
CA PHE A 163 -22.32 1.93 9.53
C PHE A 163 -23.53 1.92 10.47
N ASN A 164 -24.74 1.73 9.95
CA ASN A 164 -26.00 1.71 10.73
C ASN A 164 -26.51 0.30 10.93
#